data_b48374d3521b8306fe9e003609c62a50
#
_entry.id   b48374d3521b8306fe9e003609c62a50
#
_cell.length_a   1.000
_cell.length_b   1.000
_cell.length_c   1.000
_cell.angle_alpha   90.00
_cell.angle_beta   90.00
_cell.angle_gamma   90.00
#
_symmetry.space_group_name_H-M   'P 1'
#
loop_
_entity.id
_entity.type
_entity.pdbx_description
1 polymer ?
#
loop_
_entity_poly.entity_id
_entity_poly.type
_entity_poly.pdbx_seq_one_letter_code
_entity_poly.pdbx_strand_id
1 'polypeptide(L)'
;MNLLHESAVEIQGLKKEINEMMLREELMWSQRSRALWMKCGDRNTNFFHATASNRQRKNRIEGLNDMEGRWREGEEEVEDLILKYFRDIYSTSSPTDYEASLGSVNRRVSETMNADLLKEFKEEEVWRALMQMHPTKSPGPDGMSPLFFQKYWDVVGSQVIQSVIQTLRTGVMPFGLNDTYICLIPKVRSP
;
A
#
# COMPACT_ATOMS: atom_id res chain seq x y z
N MET A 1 -36.84 -4.95 41.52
CA MET A 1 -36.91 -4.03 40.33
C MET A 1 -35.54 -3.68 39.75
N ASN A 2 -34.43 -3.67 40.51
CA ASN A 2 -33.09 -3.33 40.03
C ASN A 2 -32.45 -4.35 39.08
N LEU A 3 -32.59 -5.65 39.34
CA LEU A 3 -31.94 -6.72 38.56
C LEU A 3 -32.37 -6.75 37.06
N LEU A 4 -33.63 -6.47 36.77
CA LEU A 4 -34.13 -6.42 35.38
C LEU A 4 -33.64 -5.19 34.63
N HIS A 5 -33.39 -4.09 35.33
CA HIS A 5 -32.88 -2.88 34.76
C HIS A 5 -31.36 -2.99 34.48
N GLU A 6 -30.60 -3.56 35.39
CA GLU A 6 -29.16 -3.85 35.21
C GLU A 6 -28.93 -4.78 34.02
N SER A 7 -29.70 -5.88 33.93
CA SER A 7 -29.59 -6.81 32.80
C SER A 7 -29.98 -6.15 31.46
N ALA A 8 -30.94 -5.21 31.45
CA ALA A 8 -31.30 -4.49 30.21
C ALA A 8 -30.20 -3.54 29.75
N VAL A 9 -29.52 -2.87 30.68
CA VAL A 9 -28.39 -1.99 30.35
C VAL A 9 -27.19 -2.79 29.82
N GLU A 10 -26.91 -3.95 30.49
CA GLU A 10 -25.84 -4.84 30.03
C GLU A 10 -26.11 -5.41 28.63
N ILE A 11 -27.34 -5.84 28.34
CA ILE A 11 -27.76 -6.31 27.01
C ILE A 11 -27.63 -5.20 25.97
N GLN A 12 -27.97 -3.97 26.31
CA GLN A 12 -27.77 -2.84 25.40
C GLN A 12 -26.28 -2.56 25.13
N GLY A 13 -25.43 -2.65 26.16
CA GLY A 13 -23.98 -2.53 26.03
C GLY A 13 -23.41 -3.58 25.06
N LEU A 14 -23.74 -4.84 25.28
CA LEU A 14 -23.31 -5.96 24.43
C LEU A 14 -23.80 -5.82 22.98
N LYS A 15 -25.06 -5.39 22.79
CA LYS A 15 -25.58 -5.12 21.43
C LYS A 15 -24.80 -4.02 20.72
N LYS A 16 -24.40 -2.98 21.44
CA LYS A 16 -23.59 -1.89 20.87
C LYS A 16 -22.22 -2.40 20.45
N GLU A 17 -21.54 -3.17 21.30
CA GLU A 17 -20.23 -3.76 21.00
C GLU A 17 -20.29 -4.70 19.78
N ILE A 18 -21.31 -5.57 19.73
CA ILE A 18 -21.52 -6.45 18.58
C ILE A 18 -21.71 -5.64 17.30
N ASN A 19 -22.53 -4.59 17.33
CA ASN A 19 -22.75 -3.74 16.16
C ASN A 19 -21.47 -3.01 15.72
N GLU A 20 -20.63 -2.57 16.65
CA GLU A 20 -19.34 -1.97 16.34
C GLU A 20 -18.37 -2.97 15.70
N MET A 21 -18.30 -4.20 16.22
CA MET A 21 -17.49 -5.26 15.63
C MET A 21 -17.96 -5.64 14.23
N MET A 22 -19.27 -5.77 14.04
CA MET A 22 -19.86 -6.05 12.71
C MET A 22 -19.59 -4.93 11.70
N LEU A 23 -19.64 -3.68 12.13
CA LEU A 23 -19.29 -2.54 11.28
C LEU A 23 -17.82 -2.55 10.88
N ARG A 24 -16.92 -2.86 11.82
CA ARG A 24 -15.48 -2.98 11.53
C ARG A 24 -15.20 -4.10 10.53
N GLU A 25 -15.86 -5.24 10.71
CA GLU A 25 -15.74 -6.36 9.79
C GLU A 25 -16.25 -6.00 8.38
N GLU A 26 -17.40 -5.34 8.27
CA GLU A 26 -17.94 -4.86 6.99
C GLU A 26 -16.98 -3.91 6.30
N LEU A 27 -16.44 -2.93 7.02
CA LEU A 27 -15.47 -1.97 6.48
C LEU A 27 -14.20 -2.67 5.98
N MET A 28 -13.67 -3.63 6.74
CA MET A 28 -12.50 -4.41 6.37
C MET A 28 -12.74 -5.19 5.06
N TRP A 29 -13.86 -5.88 4.94
CA TRP A 29 -14.19 -6.66 3.75
C TRP A 29 -14.54 -5.78 2.55
N SER A 30 -15.20 -4.65 2.77
CA SER A 30 -15.44 -3.64 1.73
C SER A 30 -14.12 -3.12 1.15
N GLN A 31 -13.16 -2.78 1.98
CA GLN A 31 -11.82 -2.35 1.54
C GLN A 31 -11.10 -3.46 0.76
N ARG A 32 -11.10 -4.69 1.26
CA ARG A 32 -10.46 -5.85 0.59
C ARG A 32 -11.11 -6.16 -0.76
N SER A 33 -12.43 -6.03 -0.87
CA SER A 33 -13.16 -6.27 -2.11
C SER A 33 -12.88 -5.21 -3.18
N ARG A 34 -12.49 -3.99 -2.79
CA ARG A 34 -12.36 -2.80 -3.64
C ARG A 34 -13.63 -2.51 -4.45
N ALA A 35 -14.80 -2.88 -3.94
CA ALA A 35 -16.10 -2.61 -4.56
C ALA A 35 -16.57 -1.19 -4.22
N LEU A 36 -15.98 -0.18 -4.88
CA LEU A 36 -16.21 1.25 -4.60
C LEU A 36 -17.61 1.75 -4.96
N TRP A 37 -18.35 1.00 -5.78
CA TRP A 37 -19.69 1.38 -6.27
C TRP A 37 -20.83 1.05 -5.31
N MET A 38 -20.58 0.21 -4.32
CA MET A 38 -21.56 -0.13 -3.30
C MET A 38 -21.46 0.90 -2.15
N LYS A 39 -22.46 1.78 -2.05
CA LYS A 39 -22.55 2.69 -0.91
C LYS A 39 -22.90 1.87 0.33
N CYS A 40 -22.23 2.16 1.45
CA CYS A 40 -22.51 1.56 2.75
C CYS A 40 -23.99 1.71 3.10
N GLY A 41 -24.66 0.60 3.39
CA GLY A 41 -26.09 0.62 3.72
C GLY A 41 -26.68 -0.77 3.82
N ASP A 42 -26.35 -1.64 2.90
CA ASP A 42 -26.63 -3.07 3.02
C ASP A 42 -25.41 -3.78 3.56
N ARG A 43 -25.51 -4.39 4.73
CA ARG A 43 -24.46 -5.22 5.36
C ARG A 43 -24.20 -6.47 4.51
N ASN A 44 -23.64 -6.27 3.31
CA ASN A 44 -23.46 -7.35 2.34
C ASN A 44 -22.05 -7.95 2.46
N THR A 45 -21.68 -8.36 3.69
CA THR A 45 -20.39 -9.00 3.98
C THR A 45 -20.15 -10.21 3.10
N ASN A 46 -21.19 -11.02 2.81
CA ASN A 46 -21.09 -12.18 1.92
C ASN A 46 -20.66 -11.80 0.50
N PHE A 47 -21.15 -10.70 -0.05
CA PHE A 47 -20.73 -10.21 -1.36
C PHE A 47 -19.26 -9.77 -1.35
N PHE A 48 -18.83 -9.04 -0.34
CA PHE A 48 -17.45 -8.60 -0.21
C PHE A 48 -16.50 -9.78 -0.01
N HIS A 49 -16.87 -10.75 0.80
CA HIS A 49 -16.15 -12.01 0.98
C HIS A 49 -16.02 -12.78 -0.34
N ALA A 50 -17.12 -12.97 -1.04
CA ALA A 50 -17.13 -13.69 -2.33
C ALA A 50 -16.25 -12.97 -3.37
N THR A 51 -16.31 -11.63 -3.42
CA THR A 51 -15.53 -10.83 -4.35
C THR A 51 -14.03 -10.91 -4.03
N ALA A 52 -13.65 -10.80 -2.76
CA ALA A 52 -12.25 -10.91 -2.33
C ALA A 52 -11.70 -12.32 -2.57
N SER A 53 -12.44 -13.37 -2.21
CA SER A 53 -12.06 -14.77 -2.41
C SER A 53 -11.95 -15.15 -3.89
N ASN A 54 -12.86 -14.65 -4.74
CA ASN A 54 -12.79 -14.86 -6.19
C ASN A 54 -11.55 -14.17 -6.78
N ARG A 55 -11.21 -12.96 -6.30
CA ARG A 55 -10.01 -12.27 -6.73
C ARG A 55 -8.76 -13.04 -6.33
N GLN A 56 -8.68 -13.53 -5.10
CA GLN A 56 -7.57 -14.34 -4.60
C GLN A 56 -7.38 -15.61 -5.45
N ARG A 57 -8.47 -16.32 -5.75
CA ARG A 57 -8.41 -17.51 -6.63
C ARG A 57 -7.96 -17.18 -8.05
N LYS A 58 -8.44 -16.06 -8.63
CA LYS A 58 -8.06 -15.65 -9.98
C LYS A 58 -6.61 -15.16 -10.07
N ASN A 59 -6.08 -14.63 -8.99
CA ASN A 59 -4.74 -14.09 -8.93
C ASN A 59 -3.71 -15.11 -8.41
N ARG A 60 -4.15 -16.33 -8.08
CA ARG A 60 -3.22 -17.37 -7.64
C ARG A 60 -2.34 -17.77 -8.81
N ILE A 61 -1.04 -17.75 -8.59
CA ILE A 61 -0.03 -18.24 -9.50
C ILE A 61 0.26 -19.68 -9.08
N GLU A 62 -0.01 -20.62 -9.96
CA GLU A 62 0.23 -22.06 -9.71
C GLU A 62 1.66 -22.45 -9.98
N GLY A 63 2.29 -21.79 -10.95
CA GLY A 63 3.68 -21.98 -11.29
C GLY A 63 4.15 -20.93 -12.27
N LEU A 64 5.44 -20.93 -12.56
CA LEU A 64 6.11 -20.07 -13.52
C LEU A 64 7.14 -20.84 -14.34
N ASN A 65 7.37 -20.42 -15.57
CA ASN A 65 8.51 -20.91 -16.33
C ASN A 65 9.81 -20.23 -15.89
N ASP A 66 10.84 -21.03 -15.64
CA ASP A 66 12.19 -20.51 -15.43
C ASP A 66 12.79 -19.95 -16.74
N MET A 67 14.00 -19.42 -16.67
CA MET A 67 14.70 -18.83 -17.83
C MET A 67 14.99 -19.84 -18.95
N GLU A 68 14.99 -21.13 -18.63
CA GLU A 68 15.17 -22.25 -19.57
C GLU A 68 13.82 -22.79 -20.10
N GLY A 69 12.69 -22.16 -19.72
CA GLY A 69 11.35 -22.55 -20.15
C GLY A 69 10.80 -23.78 -19.41
N ARG A 70 11.39 -24.20 -18.30
CA ARG A 70 10.91 -25.30 -17.49
C ARG A 70 9.86 -24.79 -16.50
N TRP A 71 8.73 -25.48 -16.43
CA TRP A 71 7.68 -25.16 -15.49
C TRP A 71 8.10 -25.50 -14.06
N ARG A 72 7.97 -24.53 -13.16
CA ARG A 72 8.26 -24.64 -11.73
C ARG A 72 6.98 -24.42 -10.94
N GLU A 73 6.73 -25.33 -10.03
CA GLU A 73 5.57 -25.31 -9.13
C GLU A 73 6.04 -25.31 -7.68
N GLY A 74 5.15 -24.87 -6.82
CA GLY A 74 5.44 -24.77 -5.39
C GLY A 74 5.81 -23.37 -4.98
N GLU A 75 5.44 -23.02 -3.75
CA GLU A 75 5.55 -21.66 -3.23
C GLU A 75 7.01 -21.20 -3.18
N GLU A 76 7.91 -22.05 -2.69
CA GLU A 76 9.34 -21.72 -2.55
C GLU A 76 10.03 -21.54 -3.91
N GLU A 77 9.79 -22.46 -4.88
CA GLU A 77 10.42 -22.37 -6.19
C GLU A 77 9.91 -21.15 -6.99
N VAL A 78 8.63 -20.85 -6.89
CA VAL A 78 8.01 -19.68 -7.53
C VAL A 78 8.52 -18.40 -6.88
N GLU A 79 8.64 -18.34 -5.55
CA GLU A 79 9.18 -17.20 -4.84
C GLU A 79 10.64 -16.93 -5.23
N ASP A 80 11.47 -17.94 -5.27
CA ASP A 80 12.88 -17.83 -5.68
C ASP A 80 13.02 -17.30 -7.12
N LEU A 81 12.21 -17.79 -8.05
CA LEU A 81 12.18 -17.29 -9.42
C LEU A 81 11.80 -15.80 -9.49
N ILE A 82 10.77 -15.41 -8.75
CA ILE A 82 10.32 -14.04 -8.67
C ILE A 82 11.40 -13.13 -8.08
N LEU A 83 11.97 -13.53 -6.96
CA LEU A 83 13.03 -12.76 -6.30
C LEU A 83 14.28 -12.61 -7.19
N LYS A 84 14.68 -13.68 -7.87
CA LYS A 84 15.80 -13.65 -8.81
C LYS A 84 15.52 -12.66 -9.95
N TYR A 85 14.36 -12.76 -10.57
CA TYR A 85 13.96 -11.89 -11.67
C TYR A 85 13.98 -10.40 -11.26
N PHE A 86 13.40 -10.06 -10.12
CA PHE A 86 13.38 -8.68 -9.66
C PHE A 86 14.76 -8.20 -9.18
N ARG A 87 15.59 -9.05 -8.58
CA ARG A 87 16.99 -8.70 -8.27
C ARG A 87 17.75 -8.32 -9.53
N ASP A 88 17.58 -9.07 -10.61
CA ASP A 88 18.24 -8.77 -11.88
C ASP A 88 17.76 -7.45 -12.47
N ILE A 89 16.44 -7.17 -12.46
CA ILE A 89 15.87 -5.91 -12.96
C ILE A 89 16.32 -4.70 -12.14
N TYR A 90 16.39 -4.85 -10.82
CA TYR A 90 16.77 -3.75 -9.93
C TYR A 90 18.28 -3.64 -9.72
N SER A 91 19.06 -4.54 -10.31
CA SER A 91 20.51 -4.42 -10.32
C SER A 91 20.96 -3.57 -11.50
N THR A 92 21.84 -2.61 -11.22
CA THR A 92 22.42 -1.80 -12.31
C THR A 92 23.59 -2.51 -12.95
N SER A 93 23.64 -2.51 -14.28
CA SER A 93 24.83 -2.90 -15.05
C SER A 93 25.95 -1.85 -14.99
N SER A 94 25.74 -0.73 -14.29
CA SER A 94 26.65 0.40 -14.20
C SER A 94 27.15 0.85 -15.60
N PRO A 95 26.23 1.21 -16.53
CA PRO A 95 26.61 1.60 -17.87
C PRO A 95 27.55 2.81 -17.83
N THR A 96 28.62 2.76 -18.60
CA THR A 96 29.64 3.82 -18.67
C THR A 96 29.44 4.77 -19.85
N ASP A 97 28.71 4.36 -20.88
CA ASP A 97 28.50 5.12 -22.12
C ASP A 97 27.01 5.46 -22.29
N TYR A 98 26.53 6.44 -21.53
CA TYR A 98 25.18 6.96 -21.65
C TYR A 98 25.11 8.31 -22.40
N GLU A 99 26.24 8.93 -22.73
CA GLU A 99 26.28 10.25 -23.38
C GLU A 99 25.67 10.22 -24.77
N ALA A 100 25.91 9.17 -25.54
CA ALA A 100 25.31 8.98 -26.87
C ALA A 100 23.77 8.93 -26.79
N SER A 101 23.21 8.27 -25.76
CA SER A 101 21.78 8.20 -25.54
C SER A 101 21.21 9.54 -25.04
N LEU A 102 21.94 10.22 -24.15
CA LEU A 102 21.54 11.52 -23.61
C LEU A 102 21.61 12.65 -24.67
N GLY A 103 22.52 12.56 -25.61
CA GLY A 103 22.66 13.53 -26.70
C GLY A 103 21.42 13.67 -27.60
N SER A 104 20.58 12.64 -27.63
CA SER A 104 19.30 12.65 -28.38
C SER A 104 18.13 13.26 -27.56
N VAL A 105 18.32 13.50 -26.27
CA VAL A 105 17.29 14.04 -25.36
C VAL A 105 17.47 15.55 -25.22
N ASN A 106 16.50 16.31 -25.68
CA ASN A 106 16.51 17.75 -25.49
C ASN A 106 16.38 18.13 -23.99
N ARG A 107 17.18 19.08 -23.55
CA ARG A 107 17.07 19.63 -22.19
C ARG A 107 15.69 20.23 -21.96
N ARG A 108 14.93 19.63 -21.07
CA ARG A 108 13.55 20.05 -20.70
C ARG A 108 13.51 20.88 -19.42
N VAL A 109 14.47 20.63 -18.52
CA VAL A 109 14.56 21.35 -17.25
C VAL A 109 15.26 22.67 -17.45
N SER A 110 14.55 23.79 -17.25
CA SER A 110 15.14 25.13 -17.27
C SER A 110 15.94 25.40 -16.00
N GLU A 111 16.77 26.45 -16.00
CA GLU A 111 17.51 26.85 -14.81
C GLU A 111 16.58 27.27 -13.64
N THR A 112 15.48 27.92 -13.98
CA THR A 112 14.47 28.30 -12.98
C THR A 112 13.79 27.05 -12.37
N MET A 113 13.42 26.06 -13.19
CA MET A 113 12.88 24.79 -12.68
C MET A 113 13.90 24.06 -11.81
N ASN A 114 15.17 24.05 -12.22
CA ASN A 114 16.23 23.42 -11.43
C ASN A 114 16.45 24.14 -10.09
N ALA A 115 16.43 25.47 -10.10
CA ALA A 115 16.51 26.27 -8.87
C ALA A 115 15.32 26.00 -7.93
N ASP A 116 14.11 25.80 -8.47
CA ASP A 116 12.93 25.42 -7.70
C ASP A 116 13.07 24.01 -7.10
N LEU A 117 13.62 23.05 -7.85
CA LEU A 117 13.85 21.68 -7.38
C LEU A 117 14.95 21.60 -6.30
N LEU A 118 15.88 22.55 -6.29
CA LEU A 118 16.97 22.62 -5.30
C LEU A 118 16.61 23.37 -4.03
N LYS A 119 15.38 23.89 -3.91
CA LYS A 119 14.93 24.54 -2.67
C LYS A 119 14.87 23.56 -1.52
N GLU A 120 15.12 24.06 -0.32
CA GLU A 120 14.95 23.26 0.89
C GLU A 120 13.50 22.83 1.08
N PHE A 121 13.32 21.57 1.46
CA PHE A 121 11.99 21.02 1.77
C PHE A 121 11.46 21.63 3.06
N LYS A 122 10.17 22.02 3.04
CA LYS A 122 9.48 22.62 4.17
C LYS A 122 8.47 21.65 4.80
N GLU A 123 8.21 21.85 6.08
CA GLU A 123 7.22 21.06 6.82
C GLU A 123 5.83 21.08 6.18
N GLU A 124 5.44 22.23 5.64
CA GLU A 124 4.16 22.41 4.95
C GLU A 124 4.04 21.55 3.68
N GLU A 125 5.16 21.26 3.01
CA GLU A 125 5.17 20.41 1.82
C GLU A 125 4.92 18.96 2.20
N VAL A 126 5.50 18.51 3.32
CA VAL A 126 5.24 17.15 3.88
C VAL A 126 3.77 17.00 4.25
N TRP A 127 3.21 17.97 4.97
CA TRP A 127 1.79 17.99 5.33
C TRP A 127 0.90 17.96 4.09
N ARG A 128 1.17 18.83 3.12
CA ARG A 128 0.38 18.94 1.88
C ARG A 128 0.44 17.65 1.08
N ALA A 129 1.62 17.06 0.95
CA ALA A 129 1.81 15.78 0.25
C ALA A 129 0.97 14.67 0.89
N LEU A 130 0.99 14.56 2.22
CA LEU A 130 0.18 13.59 2.94
C LEU A 130 -1.33 13.85 2.76
N MET A 131 -1.78 15.10 2.88
CA MET A 131 -3.22 15.43 2.75
C MET A 131 -3.75 15.23 1.32
N GLN A 132 -2.89 15.27 0.30
CA GLN A 132 -3.24 14.95 -1.09
C GLN A 132 -3.33 13.45 -1.37
N MET A 133 -2.79 12.60 -0.49
CA MET A 133 -2.91 11.16 -0.67
C MET A 133 -4.34 10.68 -0.48
N HIS A 134 -4.77 9.76 -1.34
CA HIS A 134 -6.09 9.14 -1.15
C HIS A 134 -6.11 8.32 0.15
N PRO A 135 -7.09 8.53 1.05
CA PRO A 135 -7.12 7.93 2.39
C PRO A 135 -7.04 6.40 2.40
N THR A 136 -7.63 5.76 1.40
CA THR A 136 -7.73 4.29 1.29
C THR A 136 -6.65 3.66 0.42
N LYS A 137 -5.53 4.35 0.16
CA LYS A 137 -4.36 3.70 -0.46
C LYS A 137 -3.90 2.52 0.39
N SER A 138 -3.35 1.51 -0.30
CA SER A 138 -2.78 0.34 0.38
C SER A 138 -1.74 0.78 1.40
N PRO A 139 -1.81 0.24 2.62
CA PRO A 139 -0.80 0.50 3.65
C PRO A 139 0.55 -0.13 3.26
N GLY A 140 1.61 0.37 3.87
CA GLY A 140 2.91 -0.30 3.87
C GLY A 140 2.93 -1.53 4.78
N PRO A 141 4.13 -2.08 5.06
CA PRO A 141 4.32 -3.21 5.97
C PRO A 141 3.81 -2.95 7.40
N ASP A 142 3.75 -1.67 7.80
CA ASP A 142 3.22 -1.22 9.09
C ASP A 142 1.70 -1.37 9.23
N GLY A 143 1.00 -1.67 8.13
CA GLY A 143 -0.46 -1.78 8.10
C GLY A 143 -1.21 -0.45 8.20
N MET A 144 -0.51 0.70 8.22
CA MET A 144 -1.11 2.01 8.39
C MET A 144 -1.38 2.69 7.05
N SER A 145 -2.63 3.00 6.76
CA SER A 145 -3.03 3.74 5.57
C SER A 145 -2.81 5.26 5.74
N PRO A 146 -2.78 6.03 4.63
CA PRO A 146 -2.74 7.50 4.71
C PRO A 146 -3.82 8.11 5.61
N LEU A 147 -5.00 7.48 5.69
CA LEU A 147 -6.08 7.91 6.58
C LEU A 147 -5.65 7.99 8.04
N PHE A 148 -4.84 7.03 8.51
CA PHE A 148 -4.32 7.05 9.88
C PHE A 148 -3.50 8.30 10.12
N PHE A 149 -2.52 8.58 9.27
CA PHE A 149 -1.64 9.73 9.40
C PHE A 149 -2.38 11.07 9.24
N GLN A 150 -3.35 11.13 8.31
CA GLN A 150 -4.20 12.31 8.11
C GLN A 150 -5.06 12.60 9.35
N LYS A 151 -5.65 11.57 9.95
CA LYS A 151 -6.57 11.70 11.09
C LYS A 151 -5.85 12.01 12.40
N TYR A 152 -4.67 11.45 12.59
CA TYR A 152 -3.88 11.60 13.81
C TYR A 152 -2.67 12.53 13.62
N TRP A 153 -2.76 13.44 12.64
CA TRP A 153 -1.66 14.35 12.32
C TRP A 153 -1.16 15.16 13.52
N ASP A 154 -2.06 15.64 14.36
CA ASP A 154 -1.72 16.41 15.57
C ASP A 154 -0.84 15.61 16.55
N VAL A 155 -0.88 14.27 16.48
CA VAL A 155 -0.11 13.38 17.35
C VAL A 155 1.20 12.96 16.69
N VAL A 156 1.14 12.54 15.43
CA VAL A 156 2.27 11.90 14.73
C VAL A 156 3.01 12.84 13.78
N GLY A 157 2.43 13.97 13.42
CA GLY A 157 2.90 14.84 12.36
C GLY A 157 4.33 15.33 12.54
N SER A 158 4.71 15.72 13.76
CA SER A 158 6.08 16.20 14.04
C SER A 158 7.14 15.13 13.76
N GLN A 159 6.86 13.87 14.13
CA GLN A 159 7.78 12.75 13.88
C GLN A 159 7.86 12.42 12.39
N VAL A 160 6.73 12.46 11.68
CA VAL A 160 6.67 12.25 10.23
C VAL A 160 7.48 13.32 9.51
N ILE A 161 7.27 14.60 9.83
CA ILE A 161 8.01 15.72 9.26
C ILE A 161 9.51 15.54 9.47
N GLN A 162 9.92 15.27 10.70
CA GLN A 162 11.33 15.10 11.05
C GLN A 162 11.97 13.96 10.25
N SER A 163 11.32 12.80 10.19
CA SER A 163 11.82 11.63 9.47
C SER A 163 11.93 11.90 7.97
N VAL A 164 10.92 12.53 7.37
CA VAL A 164 10.91 12.84 5.93
C VAL A 164 12.00 13.85 5.59
N ILE A 165 12.06 14.98 6.31
CA ILE A 165 13.05 16.04 6.03
C ILE A 165 14.47 15.51 6.26
N GLN A 166 14.69 14.74 7.31
CA GLN A 166 16.01 14.14 7.57
C GLN A 166 16.42 13.21 6.43
N THR A 167 15.51 12.33 5.97
CA THR A 167 15.77 11.43 4.84
C THR A 167 16.09 12.20 3.56
N LEU A 168 15.33 13.25 3.26
CA LEU A 168 15.56 14.08 2.07
C LEU A 168 16.88 14.86 2.12
N ARG A 169 17.28 15.33 3.30
CA ARG A 169 18.55 16.07 3.50
C ARG A 169 19.77 15.16 3.44
N THR A 170 19.68 13.97 4.03
CA THR A 170 20.82 13.05 4.12
C THR A 170 20.92 12.10 2.93
N GLY A 171 19.82 11.91 2.17
CA GLY A 171 19.72 10.86 1.16
C GLY A 171 19.72 9.44 1.74
N VAL A 172 19.69 9.30 3.07
CA VAL A 172 19.72 8.00 3.76
C VAL A 172 18.34 7.69 4.31
N MET A 173 17.73 6.63 3.80
CA MET A 173 16.45 6.14 4.29
C MET A 173 16.68 5.20 5.49
N PRO A 174 15.90 5.33 6.57
CA PRO A 174 15.98 4.39 7.69
C PRO A 174 15.76 2.95 7.23
N PHE A 175 16.48 2.02 7.85
CA PHE A 175 16.36 0.59 7.53
C PHE A 175 14.91 0.11 7.66
N GLY A 176 14.47 -0.66 6.69
CA GLY A 176 13.12 -1.24 6.63
C GLY A 176 12.01 -0.27 6.16
N LEU A 177 12.28 1.04 6.08
CA LEU A 177 11.24 1.99 5.67
C LEU A 177 10.87 1.89 4.18
N ASN A 178 11.79 1.40 3.36
CA ASN A 178 11.59 1.20 1.93
C ASN A 178 11.19 -0.24 1.57
N ASP A 179 10.94 -1.08 2.54
CA ASP A 179 10.50 -2.45 2.29
C ASP A 179 9.15 -2.44 1.60
N THR A 180 9.04 -3.19 0.52
CA THR A 180 7.86 -3.19 -0.33
C THR A 180 7.42 -4.62 -0.64
N TYR A 181 6.14 -4.90 -0.49
CA TYR A 181 5.57 -6.15 -0.96
C TYR A 181 5.29 -6.09 -2.46
N ILE A 182 5.90 -6.99 -3.22
CA ILE A 182 5.62 -7.17 -4.64
C ILE A 182 4.54 -8.23 -4.79
N CYS A 183 3.36 -7.82 -5.30
CA CYS A 183 2.28 -8.74 -5.60
C CYS A 183 2.17 -8.94 -7.11
N LEU A 184 2.39 -10.16 -7.57
CA LEU A 184 2.16 -10.51 -8.96
C LEU A 184 0.68 -10.79 -9.22
N ILE A 185 0.19 -10.29 -10.35
CA ILE A 185 -1.17 -10.56 -10.83
C ILE A 185 -1.04 -11.21 -12.20
N PRO A 186 -1.59 -12.43 -12.40
CA PRO A 186 -1.53 -13.08 -13.69
C PRO A 186 -2.19 -12.22 -14.78
N LYS A 187 -1.49 -12.03 -15.89
CA LYS A 187 -1.99 -11.26 -17.04
C LYS A 187 -3.08 -12.02 -17.80
N VAL A 188 -2.98 -13.32 -17.80
CA VAL A 188 -3.95 -14.25 -18.42
C VAL A 188 -4.38 -15.27 -17.38
N ARG A 189 -5.54 -15.91 -17.61
CA ARG A 189 -5.97 -17.03 -16.76
C ARG A 189 -5.12 -18.24 -17.10
N SER A 190 -4.63 -18.93 -16.07
CA SER A 190 -3.77 -20.11 -16.20
C SER A 190 -2.61 -19.82 -17.17
N PRO A 191 -1.68 -18.95 -16.74
CA PRO A 191 -0.53 -18.57 -17.55
C PRO A 191 0.37 -19.76 -17.83
#